data_1497977bd3af2221831a43c3950029c6
#
_entry.id   1497977bd3af2221831a43c3950029c6
#
_cell.length_a   1.000
_cell.length_b   1.000
_cell.length_c   1.000
_cell.angle_alpha   90.00
_cell.angle_beta   90.00
_cell.angle_gamma   90.00
#
_symmetry.space_group_name_H-M   'P 1'
#
loop_
_entity.id
_entity.type
_entity.pdbx_description
1 polymer ?
#
loop_
_entity_poly.entity_id
_entity_poly.type
_entity_poly.pdbx_seq_one_letter_code
_entity_poly.pdbx_strand_id
1 'polypeptide(L)'
;KAKTSSRVELPEPYRLNTVALWGWPPAMDSLLRHRMSYSLLKSGNQYDVNEMEQERQRITSLLRNLGYYYFQSDYIEFLADTTQQPRKVDLRIGVKQGIPDAAFRTYRIEKVEISLSGSANEGKRDTVVREGVKLDYIPPQTLKDKFIVNAVQLRPGQLYSAWRQSRTQVNLVQLGVFKYANLSIKPTDTITSGKLDLKIDAVYALPIETEIEVDVSSKSNNLLGPGLTLSLSNRNIFRRAENFSLKLTGAYEWQIGGTKNTNDNGLINSYELGLNLNLSIPRLSPRFMKTNADRQERSNFQIGTDVLNRHSYFRMISFWGNASYDFFSSRRNHHSIVPFKLTYTHLLRTSHEFDSTLNNNPAVALSFRNQFIPSMSYSYTFDRAATYRNPNRLFWQTSLTQAGNIISGVEYLTGRKGSGKKIFGNVYSQFLKLTSEIIKYRQVSDNSLVAMRFMGGIGYAYGNTKVMPYSEQFYIGGASSIRAFRIRSIGPGSYHPQTKSVTAYLDQTGDIKLEADIGYRFKIAGRMYGALFMDAGNVWLVRKEKERPGGEFRLKGLWKEIALGTGFGLRYDITYIVIRADLGVALHAPYDTGKTGYFNIRNYGFKDGLVLNLAIGYPF
;
A
#
# COMPACT_ATOMS: atom_id res chain seq x y z
N LYS A 1 -45.14 -15.11 -20.90
CA LYS A 1 -43.69 -15.25 -20.78
C LYS A 1 -43.37 -16.67 -20.40
N ALA A 2 -42.80 -17.47 -21.31
CA ALA A 2 -42.33 -18.81 -21.02
C ALA A 2 -41.05 -18.74 -20.19
N LYS A 3 -41.03 -19.43 -19.03
CA LYS A 3 -39.82 -19.65 -18.24
C LYS A 3 -39.17 -20.95 -18.73
N THR A 4 -38.05 -20.88 -19.38
CA THR A 4 -37.23 -22.05 -19.70
C THR A 4 -36.20 -22.22 -18.57
N SER A 5 -36.20 -23.36 -17.92
CA SER A 5 -35.15 -23.80 -17.00
C SER A 5 -34.38 -24.94 -17.65
N SER A 6 -33.07 -24.81 -17.80
CA SER A 6 -32.19 -25.89 -18.22
C SER A 6 -31.41 -26.41 -17.01
N ARG A 7 -31.47 -27.73 -16.78
CA ARG A 7 -30.65 -28.41 -15.77
C ARG A 7 -29.39 -28.93 -16.50
N VAL A 8 -28.24 -28.40 -16.14
CA VAL A 8 -26.94 -28.87 -16.64
C VAL A 8 -26.34 -29.80 -15.60
N GLU A 9 -26.24 -31.09 -15.95
CA GLU A 9 -25.46 -32.04 -15.13
C GLU A 9 -24.01 -32.02 -15.63
N LEU A 10 -23.09 -31.53 -14.79
CA LEU A 10 -21.68 -31.56 -15.09
C LEU A 10 -21.12 -32.93 -14.70
N PRO A 11 -20.48 -33.66 -15.62
CA PRO A 11 -19.79 -34.91 -15.29
C PRO A 11 -18.64 -34.64 -14.32
N GLU A 12 -18.26 -35.64 -13.53
CA GLU A 12 -17.08 -35.54 -12.68
C GLU A 12 -15.83 -35.27 -13.53
N PRO A 13 -14.95 -34.34 -13.08
CA PRO A 13 -13.75 -33.95 -13.83
C PRO A 13 -12.75 -35.11 -13.93
N TYR A 14 -12.02 -35.13 -15.05
CA TYR A 14 -10.87 -36.00 -15.20
C TYR A 14 -9.75 -35.60 -14.22
N ARG A 15 -9.01 -36.59 -13.70
CA ARG A 15 -7.88 -36.37 -12.79
C ARG A 15 -6.60 -36.97 -13.38
N LEU A 16 -5.47 -36.31 -13.09
CA LEU A 16 -4.15 -36.82 -13.46
C LEU A 16 -3.86 -38.10 -12.67
N ASN A 17 -3.50 -39.16 -13.37
CA ASN A 17 -3.04 -40.43 -12.80
C ASN A 17 -1.51 -40.41 -12.67
N THR A 18 -0.81 -40.37 -13.80
CA THR A 18 0.65 -40.25 -13.86
C THR A 18 1.06 -39.00 -14.64
N VAL A 19 2.22 -38.45 -14.28
CA VAL A 19 2.86 -37.35 -15.03
C VAL A 19 4.31 -37.71 -15.27
N ALA A 20 4.69 -37.87 -16.52
CA ALA A 20 6.03 -38.33 -16.91
C ALA A 20 6.66 -37.40 -17.97
N LEU A 21 7.99 -37.30 -17.96
CA LEU A 21 8.77 -36.64 -19.00
C LEU A 21 9.03 -37.63 -20.15
N TRP A 22 8.95 -37.14 -21.39
CA TRP A 22 9.15 -37.96 -22.60
C TRP A 22 9.84 -37.17 -23.70
N GLY A 23 10.77 -37.79 -24.43
CA GLY A 23 11.38 -37.23 -25.62
C GLY A 23 12.32 -36.04 -25.42
N TRP A 24 12.73 -35.76 -24.18
CA TRP A 24 13.68 -34.67 -23.91
C TRP A 24 15.13 -35.08 -24.18
N PRO A 25 15.99 -34.18 -24.70
CA PRO A 25 17.43 -34.44 -24.76
C PRO A 25 17.99 -34.77 -23.35
N PRO A 26 18.99 -35.68 -23.25
CA PRO A 26 19.46 -36.21 -21.96
C PRO A 26 19.83 -35.14 -20.91
N ALA A 27 20.51 -34.08 -21.33
CA ALA A 27 20.87 -32.96 -20.44
C ALA A 27 19.65 -32.22 -19.87
N MET A 28 18.64 -31.96 -20.70
CA MET A 28 17.41 -31.31 -20.27
C MET A 28 16.53 -32.25 -19.44
N ASP A 29 16.43 -33.52 -19.82
CA ASP A 29 15.67 -34.53 -19.08
C ASP A 29 16.15 -34.64 -17.64
N SER A 30 17.49 -34.77 -17.44
CA SER A 30 18.08 -34.78 -16.10
C SER A 30 17.75 -33.54 -15.28
N LEU A 31 17.87 -32.35 -15.87
CA LEU A 31 17.52 -31.07 -15.21
C LEU A 31 16.04 -31.00 -14.82
N LEU A 32 15.15 -31.44 -15.70
CA LEU A 32 13.72 -31.41 -15.46
C LEU A 32 13.29 -32.43 -14.41
N ARG A 33 13.82 -33.67 -14.46
CA ARG A 33 13.55 -34.72 -13.43
C ARG A 33 13.93 -34.26 -12.03
N HIS A 34 15.09 -33.63 -11.90
CA HIS A 34 15.52 -33.07 -10.60
C HIS A 34 14.59 -31.97 -10.07
N ARG A 35 13.83 -31.32 -10.96
CA ARG A 35 12.92 -30.23 -10.61
C ARG A 35 11.42 -30.60 -10.72
N MET A 36 11.10 -31.90 -10.92
CA MET A 36 9.70 -32.36 -11.01
C MET A 36 8.92 -32.18 -9.71
N SER A 37 9.59 -32.15 -8.57
CA SER A 37 8.96 -31.85 -7.28
C SER A 37 8.25 -30.48 -7.26
N TYR A 38 8.72 -29.54 -8.08
CA TYR A 38 8.12 -28.21 -8.26
C TYR A 38 7.08 -28.14 -9.40
N SER A 39 6.78 -29.27 -10.05
CA SER A 39 5.74 -29.32 -11.09
C SER A 39 4.39 -28.93 -10.54
N LEU A 40 3.65 -28.21 -11.35
CA LEU A 40 2.28 -27.82 -11.07
C LEU A 40 1.33 -28.99 -11.31
N LEU A 41 1.69 -29.91 -12.18
CA LEU A 41 0.94 -31.10 -12.52
C LEU A 41 1.33 -32.25 -11.61
N LYS A 42 0.43 -32.67 -10.72
CA LYS A 42 0.65 -33.77 -9.78
C LYS A 42 -0.44 -34.82 -9.91
N SER A 43 -0.09 -36.08 -9.67
CA SER A 43 -1.07 -37.16 -9.59
C SER A 43 -2.18 -36.79 -8.59
N GLY A 44 -3.43 -37.08 -8.94
CA GLY A 44 -4.63 -36.74 -8.17
C GLY A 44 -5.21 -35.35 -8.45
N ASN A 45 -4.44 -34.42 -9.04
CA ASN A 45 -4.99 -33.11 -9.43
C ASN A 45 -6.01 -33.25 -10.55
N GLN A 46 -6.93 -32.29 -10.65
CA GLN A 46 -7.83 -32.20 -11.78
C GLN A 46 -7.05 -31.94 -13.08
N TYR A 47 -7.48 -32.59 -14.16
CA TYR A 47 -6.96 -32.28 -15.51
C TYR A 47 -7.47 -30.89 -15.92
N ASP A 48 -6.56 -29.91 -15.96
CA ASP A 48 -6.87 -28.52 -16.27
C ASP A 48 -5.85 -27.98 -17.29
N VAL A 49 -6.35 -27.53 -18.44
CA VAL A 49 -5.54 -26.97 -19.54
C VAL A 49 -4.80 -25.71 -19.10
N ASN A 50 -5.38 -24.91 -18.23
CA ASN A 50 -4.70 -23.71 -17.73
C ASN A 50 -3.52 -24.07 -16.81
N GLU A 51 -3.61 -25.15 -16.03
CA GLU A 51 -2.47 -25.67 -15.26
C GLU A 51 -1.37 -26.21 -16.16
N MET A 52 -1.74 -26.86 -17.25
CA MET A 52 -0.78 -27.31 -18.26
C MET A 52 -0.06 -26.13 -18.92
N GLU A 53 -0.77 -25.05 -19.26
CA GLU A 53 -0.14 -23.86 -19.80
C GLU A 53 0.81 -23.18 -18.80
N GLN A 54 0.43 -23.11 -17.53
CA GLN A 54 1.32 -22.62 -16.48
C GLN A 54 2.56 -23.50 -16.28
N GLU A 55 2.42 -24.81 -16.39
CA GLU A 55 3.55 -25.74 -16.35
C GLU A 55 4.48 -25.56 -17.54
N ARG A 56 3.94 -25.35 -18.74
CA ARG A 56 4.68 -24.99 -19.94
C ARG A 56 5.52 -23.74 -19.72
N GLN A 57 4.94 -22.69 -19.15
CA GLN A 57 5.64 -21.44 -18.83
C GLN A 57 6.70 -21.66 -17.73
N ARG A 58 6.42 -22.51 -16.73
CA ARG A 58 7.39 -22.85 -15.68
C ARG A 58 8.62 -23.56 -16.24
N ILE A 59 8.42 -24.58 -17.07
CA ILE A 59 9.50 -25.33 -17.71
C ILE A 59 10.31 -24.40 -18.62
N THR A 60 9.66 -23.60 -19.46
CA THR A 60 10.31 -22.63 -20.33
C THR A 60 11.16 -21.64 -19.55
N SER A 61 10.60 -21.07 -18.47
CA SER A 61 11.31 -20.14 -17.61
C SER A 61 12.52 -20.81 -16.93
N LEU A 62 12.37 -22.05 -16.48
CA LEU A 62 13.47 -22.82 -15.88
C LEU A 62 14.61 -23.03 -16.89
N LEU A 63 14.32 -23.51 -18.08
CA LEU A 63 15.33 -23.76 -19.11
C LEU A 63 15.99 -22.46 -19.57
N ARG A 64 15.23 -21.40 -19.82
CA ARG A 64 15.79 -20.09 -20.18
C ARG A 64 16.65 -19.48 -19.07
N ASN A 65 16.40 -19.78 -17.83
CA ASN A 65 17.25 -19.36 -16.71
C ASN A 65 18.55 -20.18 -16.60
N LEU A 66 18.60 -21.33 -17.22
CA LEU A 66 19.76 -22.23 -17.27
C LEU A 66 20.56 -22.11 -18.60
N GLY A 67 20.32 -21.07 -19.36
CA GLY A 67 21.11 -20.77 -20.56
C GLY A 67 20.44 -21.09 -21.91
N TYR A 68 19.33 -21.76 -21.94
CA TYR A 68 18.65 -22.15 -23.19
C TYR A 68 17.88 -20.96 -23.78
N TYR A 69 18.60 -20.02 -24.39
CA TYR A 69 18.07 -18.71 -24.82
C TYR A 69 16.94 -18.83 -25.86
N TYR A 70 17.08 -19.72 -26.85
CA TYR A 70 16.10 -19.89 -27.94
C TYR A 70 14.97 -20.85 -27.58
N PHE A 71 14.94 -21.42 -26.38
CA PHE A 71 13.85 -22.30 -25.99
C PHE A 71 12.55 -21.50 -25.79
N GLN A 72 11.44 -21.96 -26.41
CA GLN A 72 10.13 -21.32 -26.38
C GLN A 72 9.07 -22.26 -25.77
N SER A 73 8.02 -21.69 -25.21
CA SER A 73 6.89 -22.42 -24.63
C SER A 73 6.19 -23.35 -25.61
N ASP A 74 6.08 -22.91 -26.88
CA ASP A 74 5.40 -23.66 -27.94
C ASP A 74 6.12 -24.95 -28.36
N TYR A 75 7.37 -25.13 -27.94
CA TYR A 75 8.12 -26.37 -28.17
C TYR A 75 7.70 -27.52 -27.25
N ILE A 76 6.96 -27.20 -26.16
CA ILE A 76 6.48 -28.20 -25.23
C ILE A 76 5.14 -28.75 -25.70
N GLU A 77 5.01 -30.08 -25.75
CA GLU A 77 3.74 -30.76 -26.01
C GLU A 77 3.32 -31.59 -24.81
N PHE A 78 2.02 -31.80 -24.73
CA PHE A 78 1.39 -32.67 -23.73
C PHE A 78 0.63 -33.77 -24.45
N LEU A 79 0.98 -35.01 -24.16
CA LEU A 79 0.27 -36.18 -24.65
C LEU A 79 -0.56 -36.76 -23.50
N ALA A 80 -1.88 -36.76 -23.66
CA ALA A 80 -2.84 -37.21 -22.65
C ALA A 80 -3.45 -38.55 -23.10
N ASP A 81 -3.26 -39.60 -22.31
CA ASP A 81 -3.90 -40.90 -22.50
C ASP A 81 -5.03 -41.05 -21.48
N THR A 82 -6.25 -41.22 -21.98
CA THR A 82 -7.48 -41.38 -21.19
C THR A 82 -8.03 -42.80 -21.24
N THR A 83 -7.32 -43.72 -21.92
CA THR A 83 -7.83 -45.07 -22.22
C THR A 83 -7.52 -46.09 -21.13
N GLN A 84 -6.54 -45.82 -20.27
CA GLN A 84 -6.00 -46.78 -19.30
C GLN A 84 -6.93 -46.99 -18.08
N GLN A 85 -7.54 -45.92 -17.59
CA GLN A 85 -8.44 -45.96 -16.44
C GLN A 85 -9.59 -44.96 -16.61
N PRO A 86 -10.84 -45.33 -16.19
CA PRO A 86 -11.98 -44.42 -16.28
C PRO A 86 -11.72 -43.10 -15.53
N ARG A 87 -11.96 -41.97 -16.19
CA ARG A 87 -11.81 -40.59 -15.67
C ARG A 87 -10.43 -40.24 -15.12
N LYS A 88 -9.39 -41.00 -15.51
CA LYS A 88 -8.00 -40.70 -15.20
C LYS A 88 -7.22 -40.43 -16.49
N VAL A 89 -6.19 -39.59 -16.38
CA VAL A 89 -5.33 -39.18 -17.48
C VAL A 89 -3.91 -39.48 -17.15
N ASP A 90 -3.25 -40.27 -17.96
CA ASP A 90 -1.80 -40.42 -17.96
C ASP A 90 -1.20 -39.36 -18.88
N LEU A 91 -0.45 -38.42 -18.29
CA LEU A 91 0.07 -37.25 -18.98
C LEU A 91 1.57 -37.38 -19.22
N ARG A 92 1.99 -37.23 -20.48
CA ARG A 92 3.41 -37.15 -20.86
C ARG A 92 3.73 -35.73 -21.28
N ILE A 93 4.79 -35.17 -20.70
CA ILE A 93 5.32 -33.84 -21.03
C ILE A 93 6.53 -34.02 -21.91
N GLY A 94 6.46 -33.61 -23.15
CA GLY A 94 7.49 -33.82 -24.13
C GLY A 94 7.87 -32.56 -24.91
N VAL A 95 8.77 -32.75 -25.85
CA VAL A 95 9.14 -31.74 -26.84
C VAL A 95 8.65 -32.16 -28.23
N LYS A 96 8.13 -31.21 -28.98
CA LYS A 96 7.66 -31.42 -30.35
C LYS A 96 8.80 -31.87 -31.27
N GLN A 97 8.46 -32.50 -32.37
CA GLN A 97 9.41 -32.79 -33.45
C GLN A 97 9.72 -31.55 -34.27
N GLY A 98 10.90 -31.50 -34.90
CA GLY A 98 11.28 -30.41 -35.82
C GLY A 98 11.72 -29.11 -35.10
N ILE A 99 12.02 -29.14 -33.80
CA ILE A 99 12.56 -27.99 -33.09
C ILE A 99 14.00 -27.74 -33.54
N PRO A 100 14.37 -26.45 -33.82
CA PRO A 100 15.75 -26.11 -34.15
C PRO A 100 16.76 -26.52 -33.06
N ASP A 101 17.91 -27.06 -33.48
CA ASP A 101 19.00 -27.45 -32.54
C ASP A 101 19.45 -26.32 -31.61
N ALA A 102 19.33 -25.08 -32.05
CA ALA A 102 19.62 -23.90 -31.24
C ALA A 102 18.83 -23.84 -29.92
N ALA A 103 17.61 -24.40 -29.92
CA ALA A 103 16.77 -24.42 -28.72
C ALA A 103 17.31 -25.37 -27.63
N PHE A 104 18.12 -26.36 -28.02
CA PHE A 104 18.70 -27.38 -27.12
C PHE A 104 20.12 -27.04 -26.67
N ARG A 105 20.65 -25.88 -27.07
CA ARG A 105 21.99 -25.40 -26.67
C ARG A 105 21.92 -24.35 -25.59
N THR A 106 22.94 -24.35 -24.72
CA THR A 106 23.12 -23.28 -23.73
C THR A 106 23.97 -22.15 -24.32
N TYR A 107 23.65 -20.93 -23.94
CA TYR A 107 24.31 -19.72 -24.41
C TYR A 107 24.94 -18.96 -23.27
N ARG A 108 26.11 -18.33 -23.54
CA ARG A 108 26.83 -17.44 -22.60
C ARG A 108 26.88 -16.03 -23.16
N ILE A 109 26.88 -15.06 -22.27
CA ILE A 109 27.08 -13.67 -22.63
C ILE A 109 28.54 -13.45 -22.98
N GLU A 110 28.85 -12.95 -24.17
CA GLU A 110 30.20 -12.61 -24.60
C GLU A 110 30.48 -11.14 -24.31
N LYS A 111 29.63 -10.23 -24.78
CA LYS A 111 29.79 -8.79 -24.60
C LYS A 111 28.56 -8.16 -23.98
N VAL A 112 28.79 -7.10 -23.21
CA VAL A 112 27.72 -6.25 -22.68
C VAL A 112 28.07 -4.80 -23.01
N GLU A 113 27.25 -4.19 -23.85
CA GLU A 113 27.41 -2.80 -24.27
C GLU A 113 26.17 -1.99 -23.86
N ILE A 114 26.39 -0.80 -23.30
CA ILE A 114 25.34 0.14 -22.90
C ILE A 114 25.58 1.44 -23.63
N SER A 115 24.65 1.80 -24.50
CA SER A 115 24.63 3.05 -25.21
C SER A 115 23.71 4.03 -24.49
N LEU A 116 24.29 5.10 -23.95
CA LEU A 116 23.57 6.14 -23.25
C LEU A 116 23.39 7.35 -24.15
N SER A 117 22.17 7.84 -24.26
CA SER A 117 21.83 9.05 -25.00
C SER A 117 20.99 10.00 -24.14
N GLY A 118 21.17 11.30 -24.31
CA GLY A 118 20.39 12.35 -23.66
C GLY A 118 19.64 13.17 -24.70
N SER A 119 18.58 13.83 -24.28
CA SER A 119 17.75 14.65 -25.18
C SER A 119 18.42 15.94 -25.67
N ALA A 120 19.58 16.32 -25.11
CA ALA A 120 20.20 17.63 -25.38
C ALA A 120 21.71 17.59 -25.66
N ASN A 121 22.37 16.44 -25.64
CA ASN A 121 23.82 16.38 -25.84
C ASN A 121 24.15 15.99 -27.28
N GLU A 122 24.61 16.92 -28.07
CA GLU A 122 25.30 16.70 -29.33
C GLU A 122 26.80 16.74 -29.09
N GLY A 123 27.56 15.73 -29.53
CA GLY A 123 28.98 15.69 -29.37
C GLY A 123 29.64 14.34 -29.63
N LYS A 124 30.95 14.29 -29.56
CA LYS A 124 31.72 13.05 -29.71
C LYS A 124 31.41 12.10 -28.54
N ARG A 125 31.13 10.85 -28.86
CA ARG A 125 30.91 9.80 -27.86
C ARG A 125 32.20 9.40 -27.20
N ASP A 126 32.14 9.17 -25.91
CA ASP A 126 33.22 8.63 -25.09
C ASP A 126 32.87 7.22 -24.62
N THR A 127 33.89 6.40 -24.38
CA THR A 127 33.70 5.00 -24.01
C THR A 127 34.51 4.66 -22.76
N VAL A 128 33.83 4.05 -21.77
CA VAL A 128 34.45 3.54 -20.55
C VAL A 128 34.09 2.07 -20.36
N VAL A 129 35.07 1.24 -20.00
CA VAL A 129 34.86 -0.17 -19.65
C VAL A 129 34.98 -0.33 -18.13
N ARG A 130 33.92 -0.89 -17.52
CA ARG A 130 33.91 -1.16 -16.08
C ARG A 130 33.29 -2.52 -15.80
N GLU A 131 33.99 -3.38 -15.05
CA GLU A 131 33.57 -4.75 -14.74
C GLU A 131 33.15 -5.57 -15.97
N GLY A 132 33.86 -5.39 -17.11
CA GLY A 132 33.58 -6.04 -18.37
C GLY A 132 32.38 -5.45 -19.15
N VAL A 133 31.72 -4.43 -18.62
CA VAL A 133 30.61 -3.73 -19.29
C VAL A 133 31.16 -2.49 -19.98
N LYS A 134 30.92 -2.36 -21.28
CA LYS A 134 31.27 -1.19 -22.08
C LYS A 134 30.15 -0.18 -22.01
N LEU A 135 30.46 1.04 -21.55
CA LEU A 135 29.56 2.19 -21.50
C LEU A 135 29.96 3.16 -22.61
N ASP A 136 29.03 3.52 -23.47
CA ASP A 136 29.19 4.47 -24.55
C ASP A 136 28.21 5.64 -24.33
N TYR A 137 28.72 6.85 -24.12
CA TYR A 137 27.95 8.04 -23.76
C TYR A 137 28.50 9.32 -24.37
N ILE A 138 27.71 10.38 -24.39
CA ILE A 138 28.11 11.72 -24.76
C ILE A 138 28.38 12.52 -23.45
N PRO A 139 29.59 13.07 -23.25
CA PRO A 139 29.91 13.89 -22.07
C PRO A 139 29.07 15.19 -21.99
N PRO A 140 28.80 15.72 -20.80
CA PRO A 140 29.11 15.15 -19.48
C PRO A 140 28.18 14.04 -19.07
N GLN A 141 28.72 12.97 -18.50
CA GLN A 141 27.90 11.84 -18.05
C GLN A 141 26.97 12.24 -16.89
N THR A 142 25.70 11.98 -17.04
CA THR A 142 24.65 12.41 -16.10
C THR A 142 24.64 11.55 -14.83
N LEU A 143 24.79 10.23 -14.95
CA LEU A 143 24.78 9.27 -13.84
C LEU A 143 26.16 8.62 -13.70
N LYS A 144 26.65 8.41 -12.48
CA LYS A 144 27.96 7.76 -12.24
C LYS A 144 27.92 6.30 -12.71
N ASP A 145 28.95 5.86 -13.45
CA ASP A 145 29.08 4.52 -14.07
C ASP A 145 28.74 3.37 -13.14
N LYS A 146 29.21 3.43 -11.90
CA LYS A 146 28.99 2.39 -10.90
C LYS A 146 27.50 2.03 -10.74
N PHE A 147 26.61 3.02 -10.81
CA PHE A 147 25.17 2.77 -10.61
C PHE A 147 24.53 2.13 -11.83
N ILE A 148 24.97 2.51 -13.02
CA ILE A 148 24.51 1.90 -14.27
C ILE A 148 24.99 0.44 -14.35
N VAL A 149 26.28 0.23 -14.13
CA VAL A 149 26.89 -1.11 -14.17
C VAL A 149 26.24 -2.04 -13.14
N ASN A 150 26.02 -1.56 -11.91
CA ASN A 150 25.38 -2.35 -10.86
C ASN A 150 23.91 -2.72 -11.17
N ALA A 151 23.23 -1.94 -12.01
CA ALA A 151 21.87 -2.26 -12.44
C ALA A 151 21.82 -3.45 -13.41
N VAL A 152 22.90 -3.71 -14.15
CA VAL A 152 22.99 -4.83 -15.09
C VAL A 152 23.35 -6.10 -14.34
N GLN A 153 22.54 -7.14 -14.51
CA GLN A 153 22.72 -8.43 -13.81
C GLN A 153 23.38 -9.50 -14.70
N LEU A 154 23.43 -9.27 -16.01
CA LEU A 154 24.14 -10.11 -16.97
C LEU A 154 25.57 -9.61 -17.13
N ARG A 155 26.55 -10.50 -17.00
CA ARG A 155 27.98 -10.18 -17.12
C ARG A 155 28.63 -11.04 -18.19
N PRO A 156 29.70 -10.57 -18.85
CA PRO A 156 30.49 -11.38 -19.77
C PRO A 156 30.93 -12.69 -19.12
N GLY A 157 30.95 -13.78 -19.90
CA GLY A 157 31.29 -15.14 -19.46
C GLY A 157 30.19 -15.90 -18.74
N GLN A 158 29.12 -15.24 -18.25
CA GLN A 158 28.03 -15.91 -17.55
C GLN A 158 27.06 -16.62 -18.49
N LEU A 159 26.45 -17.70 -18.03
CA LEU A 159 25.30 -18.30 -18.72
C LEU A 159 24.16 -17.29 -18.79
N TYR A 160 23.51 -17.25 -19.95
CA TYR A 160 22.28 -16.49 -20.11
C TYR A 160 21.22 -16.90 -19.07
N SER A 161 20.45 -15.94 -18.63
CA SER A 161 19.32 -16.17 -17.72
C SER A 161 18.23 -15.15 -18.01
N ALA A 162 17.03 -15.61 -18.36
CA ALA A 162 15.87 -14.76 -18.61
C ALA A 162 15.51 -13.92 -17.36
N TRP A 163 15.66 -14.48 -16.17
CA TRP A 163 15.48 -13.74 -14.92
C TRP A 163 16.47 -12.59 -14.78
N ARG A 164 17.78 -12.82 -15.06
CA ARG A 164 18.79 -11.75 -15.01
C ARG A 164 18.55 -10.68 -16.06
N GLN A 165 18.09 -11.07 -17.26
CA GLN A 165 17.70 -10.12 -18.30
C GLN A 165 16.53 -9.24 -17.82
N SER A 166 15.44 -9.85 -17.38
CA SER A 166 14.29 -9.13 -16.84
C SER A 166 14.68 -8.24 -15.65
N ARG A 167 15.55 -8.75 -14.77
CA ARG A 167 16.04 -7.99 -13.62
C ARG A 167 16.89 -6.78 -14.02
N THR A 168 17.71 -6.92 -15.06
CA THR A 168 18.46 -5.78 -15.64
C THR A 168 17.51 -4.70 -16.12
N GLN A 169 16.48 -5.07 -16.89
CA GLN A 169 15.45 -4.14 -17.34
C GLN A 169 14.77 -3.41 -16.20
N VAL A 170 14.31 -4.17 -15.19
CA VAL A 170 13.64 -3.62 -14.00
C VAL A 170 14.57 -2.68 -13.23
N ASN A 171 15.82 -3.08 -12.99
CA ASN A 171 16.78 -2.26 -12.25
C ASN A 171 17.07 -0.93 -12.95
N LEU A 172 17.26 -0.94 -14.28
CA LEU A 172 17.50 0.28 -15.05
C LEU A 172 16.31 1.24 -14.99
N VAL A 173 15.08 0.71 -15.15
CA VAL A 173 13.85 1.51 -15.01
C VAL A 173 13.69 2.07 -13.59
N GLN A 174 14.02 1.26 -12.58
CA GLN A 174 13.90 1.66 -11.16
C GLN A 174 14.88 2.76 -10.75
N LEU A 175 15.97 2.99 -11.49
CA LEU A 175 16.82 4.16 -11.26
C LEU A 175 16.05 5.47 -11.46
N GLY A 176 14.97 5.48 -12.24
CA GLY A 176 14.09 6.63 -12.43
C GLY A 176 14.70 7.76 -13.25
N VAL A 177 15.93 7.57 -13.77
CA VAL A 177 16.68 8.58 -14.56
C VAL A 177 16.55 8.35 -16.07
N PHE A 178 16.07 7.19 -16.50
CA PHE A 178 15.89 6.86 -17.90
C PHE A 178 14.42 7.02 -18.31
N LYS A 179 14.21 7.62 -19.48
CA LYS A 179 12.90 7.65 -20.14
C LYS A 179 12.51 6.25 -20.59
N TYR A 180 13.47 5.53 -21.16
CA TYR A 180 13.39 4.11 -21.47
C TYR A 180 14.78 3.48 -21.51
N ALA A 181 14.83 2.17 -21.30
CA ALA A 181 16.02 1.35 -21.51
C ALA A 181 15.58 0.09 -22.24
N ASN A 182 16.09 -0.12 -23.45
CA ASN A 182 15.75 -1.25 -24.28
C ASN A 182 16.91 -2.25 -24.32
N LEU A 183 16.62 -3.52 -24.03
CA LEU A 183 17.60 -4.61 -24.04
C LEU A 183 17.42 -5.44 -25.31
N SER A 184 18.46 -5.56 -26.11
CA SER A 184 18.52 -6.46 -27.25
C SER A 184 19.65 -7.46 -27.07
N ILE A 185 19.36 -8.73 -27.35
CA ILE A 185 20.33 -9.83 -27.26
C ILE A 185 20.40 -10.49 -28.63
N LYS A 186 21.62 -10.59 -29.15
CA LYS A 186 21.88 -11.18 -30.47
C LYS A 186 23.02 -12.20 -30.38
N PRO A 187 23.10 -13.20 -31.24
CA PRO A 187 24.28 -14.05 -31.33
C PRO A 187 25.48 -13.20 -31.79
N THR A 188 26.66 -13.49 -31.20
CA THR A 188 27.90 -12.75 -31.49
C THR A 188 28.33 -12.90 -32.95
N ASP A 189 28.38 -14.12 -33.43
CA ASP A 189 28.77 -14.43 -34.84
C ASP A 189 27.65 -15.24 -35.53
N THR A 190 27.46 -16.49 -35.08
CA THR A 190 26.45 -17.41 -35.58
C THR A 190 25.62 -17.95 -34.40
N ILE A 191 24.40 -18.41 -34.70
CA ILE A 191 23.52 -19.04 -33.70
C ILE A 191 24.20 -20.28 -33.09
N THR A 192 25.10 -20.92 -33.81
CA THR A 192 25.81 -22.13 -33.36
C THR A 192 27.00 -21.84 -32.43
N SER A 193 27.47 -20.60 -32.34
CA SER A 193 28.63 -20.23 -31.53
C SER A 193 28.41 -20.39 -30.01
N GLY A 194 27.16 -20.46 -29.54
CA GLY A 194 26.83 -20.52 -28.13
C GLY A 194 27.07 -19.20 -27.39
N LYS A 195 27.33 -18.10 -28.09
CA LYS A 195 27.68 -16.79 -27.54
C LYS A 195 26.65 -15.73 -27.91
N LEU A 196 26.33 -14.85 -26.97
CA LEU A 196 25.35 -13.79 -27.12
C LEU A 196 25.96 -12.45 -26.70
N ASP A 197 25.68 -11.42 -27.49
CA ASP A 197 25.98 -10.04 -27.17
C ASP A 197 24.72 -9.34 -26.65
N LEU A 198 24.84 -8.72 -25.47
CA LEU A 198 23.81 -7.89 -24.86
C LEU A 198 24.07 -6.43 -25.21
N LYS A 199 23.16 -5.80 -25.92
CA LYS A 199 23.14 -4.38 -26.15
C LYS A 199 21.99 -3.73 -25.39
N ILE A 200 22.28 -2.66 -24.66
CA ILE A 200 21.31 -1.86 -23.91
C ILE A 200 21.34 -0.44 -24.46
N ASP A 201 20.23 0.00 -25.03
CA ASP A 201 20.03 1.36 -25.49
C ASP A 201 19.16 2.11 -24.46
N ALA A 202 19.77 3.02 -23.69
CA ALA A 202 19.09 3.76 -22.64
C ALA A 202 19.12 5.27 -22.93
N VAL A 203 17.96 5.90 -22.82
CA VAL A 203 17.77 7.34 -23.03
C VAL A 203 17.42 8.01 -21.70
N TYR A 204 18.20 9.02 -21.34
CA TYR A 204 17.92 9.80 -20.14
C TYR A 204 16.58 10.55 -20.25
N ALA A 205 15.83 10.56 -19.17
CA ALA A 205 14.70 11.47 -19.00
C ALA A 205 15.21 12.89 -18.73
N LEU A 206 14.36 13.89 -18.88
CA LEU A 206 14.68 15.24 -18.44
C LEU A 206 15.00 15.24 -16.94
N PRO A 207 16.09 15.87 -16.54
CA PRO A 207 16.52 15.85 -15.13
C PRO A 207 15.55 16.59 -14.21
N ILE A 208 14.91 17.64 -14.70
CA ILE A 208 13.95 18.45 -13.97
C ILE A 208 12.55 18.18 -14.52
N GLU A 209 11.62 17.96 -13.62
CA GLU A 209 10.18 17.79 -13.89
C GLU A 209 9.41 18.76 -13.04
N THR A 210 8.47 19.47 -13.65
CA THR A 210 7.53 20.35 -12.96
C THR A 210 6.13 19.80 -13.17
N GLU A 211 5.38 19.68 -12.09
CA GLU A 211 3.99 19.20 -12.09
C GLU A 211 3.11 20.23 -11.40
N ILE A 212 1.96 20.50 -12.00
CA ILE A 212 0.91 21.35 -11.44
C ILE A 212 -0.33 20.48 -11.28
N GLU A 213 -0.82 20.33 -10.07
CA GLU A 213 -2.02 19.58 -9.73
C GLU A 213 -3.06 20.56 -9.18
N VAL A 214 -4.27 20.51 -9.74
CA VAL A 214 -5.43 21.26 -9.24
C VAL A 214 -6.46 20.25 -8.80
N ASP A 215 -6.89 20.35 -7.56
CA ASP A 215 -7.91 19.47 -6.98
C ASP A 215 -9.05 20.27 -6.34
N VAL A 216 -10.15 19.59 -6.09
CA VAL A 216 -11.26 20.09 -5.28
C VAL A 216 -11.52 19.05 -4.18
N SER A 217 -11.34 19.48 -2.95
CA SER A 217 -11.56 18.63 -1.79
C SER A 217 -12.96 18.85 -1.19
N SER A 218 -13.65 17.76 -0.83
CA SER A 218 -14.86 17.79 -0.03
C SER A 218 -14.66 16.94 1.20
N LYS A 219 -14.75 17.55 2.37
CA LYS A 219 -14.52 16.89 3.65
C LYS A 219 -15.85 16.57 4.36
N SER A 220 -15.86 15.50 5.16
CA SER A 220 -17.05 15.05 5.90
C SER A 220 -17.57 16.05 6.96
N ASN A 221 -16.80 17.09 7.28
CA ASN A 221 -17.18 18.20 8.15
C ASN A 221 -17.79 19.39 7.39
N ASN A 222 -18.30 19.15 6.17
CA ASN A 222 -18.91 20.15 5.28
C ASN A 222 -17.95 21.25 4.79
N LEU A 223 -16.64 20.99 4.80
CA LEU A 223 -15.68 21.85 4.15
C LEU A 223 -15.52 21.43 2.69
N LEU A 224 -15.61 22.37 1.79
CA LEU A 224 -15.36 22.21 0.35
C LEU A 224 -14.37 23.28 -0.09
N GLY A 225 -13.45 22.94 -0.99
CA GLY A 225 -12.60 23.97 -1.58
C GLY A 225 -11.57 23.46 -2.57
N PRO A 226 -11.00 24.39 -3.37
CA PRO A 226 -9.93 24.08 -4.31
C PRO A 226 -8.59 23.91 -3.59
N GLY A 227 -7.77 23.03 -4.15
CA GLY A 227 -6.36 22.87 -3.83
C GLY A 227 -5.50 23.10 -5.07
N LEU A 228 -4.31 23.61 -4.85
CA LEU A 228 -3.26 23.77 -5.84
C LEU A 228 -1.96 23.19 -5.28
N THR A 229 -1.34 22.29 -6.02
CA THR A 229 -0.03 21.75 -5.71
C THR A 229 0.93 22.04 -6.85
N LEU A 230 2.08 22.62 -6.51
CA LEU A 230 3.20 22.82 -7.40
C LEU A 230 4.34 21.91 -6.96
N SER A 231 4.80 21.02 -7.83
CA SER A 231 5.90 20.10 -7.56
C SER A 231 7.04 20.37 -8.54
N LEU A 232 8.24 20.51 -7.99
CA LEU A 232 9.48 20.59 -8.75
C LEU A 232 10.37 19.43 -8.31
N SER A 233 10.77 18.58 -9.23
CA SER A 233 11.62 17.44 -8.92
C SER A 233 12.86 17.38 -9.82
N ASN A 234 13.98 16.93 -9.21
CA ASN A 234 15.22 16.62 -9.90
C ASN A 234 15.55 15.15 -9.68
N ARG A 235 15.54 14.36 -10.78
CA ARG A 235 15.65 12.89 -10.75
C ARG A 235 17.05 12.35 -10.47
N ASN A 236 18.07 13.20 -10.39
CA ASN A 236 19.46 12.76 -10.23
C ASN A 236 20.36 13.84 -9.63
N ILE A 237 19.92 14.44 -8.53
CA ILE A 237 20.53 15.65 -7.95
C ILE A 237 22.02 15.47 -7.59
N PHE A 238 22.42 14.25 -7.11
CA PHE A 238 23.80 13.94 -6.71
C PHE A 238 24.49 12.97 -7.68
N ARG A 239 23.96 12.76 -8.87
CA ARG A 239 24.49 11.86 -9.93
C ARG A 239 24.57 10.38 -9.50
N ARG A 240 23.63 9.93 -8.62
CA ARG A 240 23.53 8.55 -8.13
C ARG A 240 22.10 8.03 -8.18
N ALA A 241 21.25 8.63 -9.03
CA ALA A 241 19.82 8.37 -9.17
C ALA A 241 18.99 8.77 -7.93
N GLU A 242 19.43 9.77 -7.15
CA GLU A 242 18.61 10.33 -6.09
C GLU A 242 17.58 11.30 -6.69
N ASN A 243 16.32 11.12 -6.30
CA ASN A 243 15.24 12.03 -6.66
C ASN A 243 14.98 13.02 -5.52
N PHE A 244 15.23 14.28 -5.78
CA PHE A 244 14.87 15.37 -4.89
C PHE A 244 13.61 16.04 -5.39
N SER A 245 12.63 16.26 -4.53
CA SER A 245 11.42 16.99 -4.87
C SER A 245 11.07 18.06 -3.84
N LEU A 246 10.69 19.21 -4.35
CA LEU A 246 10.10 20.33 -3.63
C LEU A 246 8.61 20.36 -4.00
N LYS A 247 7.73 20.34 -3.00
CA LYS A 247 6.30 20.39 -3.18
C LYS A 247 5.72 21.55 -2.38
N LEU A 248 5.01 22.46 -3.06
CA LEU A 248 4.24 23.54 -2.48
C LEU A 248 2.76 23.24 -2.62
N THR A 249 2.02 23.26 -1.53
CA THR A 249 0.60 22.99 -1.50
C THR A 249 -0.14 24.19 -0.94
N GLY A 250 -1.18 24.65 -1.63
CA GLY A 250 -2.10 25.65 -1.15
C GLY A 250 -3.53 25.13 -1.26
N ALA A 251 -4.29 25.17 -0.19
CA ALA A 251 -5.72 24.84 -0.22
C ALA A 251 -6.53 25.93 0.45
N TYR A 252 -7.71 26.17 -0.10
CA TYR A 252 -8.67 27.09 0.45
C TYR A 252 -10.01 26.38 0.59
N GLU A 253 -10.62 26.47 1.76
CA GLU A 253 -11.83 25.72 2.08
C GLU A 253 -12.88 26.65 2.69
N TRP A 254 -14.13 26.47 2.29
CA TRP A 254 -15.29 27.11 2.90
C TRP A 254 -16.29 26.08 3.40
N GLN A 255 -17.07 26.44 4.39
CA GLN A 255 -18.09 25.57 4.96
C GLN A 255 -19.40 25.69 4.19
N ILE A 256 -19.97 24.54 3.79
CA ILE A 256 -21.28 24.45 3.13
C ILE A 256 -22.31 24.02 4.17
N GLY A 257 -23.48 24.74 4.24
CA GLY A 257 -24.62 24.26 5.03
C GLY A 257 -24.58 24.52 6.54
N GLY A 258 -23.83 25.50 7.00
CA GLY A 258 -23.95 26.01 8.38
C GLY A 258 -25.23 26.83 8.58
N THR A 259 -25.87 26.71 9.75
CA THR A 259 -26.92 27.65 10.18
C THR A 259 -26.31 29.05 10.18
N LYS A 260 -26.86 29.94 9.34
CA LYS A 260 -26.51 31.36 9.32
C LYS A 260 -26.77 31.96 10.71
N ASN A 261 -25.74 32.16 11.50
CA ASN A 261 -25.80 33.15 12.55
C ASN A 261 -25.77 34.52 11.87
N THR A 262 -26.80 35.29 12.09
CA THR A 262 -27.18 36.53 11.37
C THR A 262 -26.20 37.68 11.52
N ASN A 263 -25.07 37.52 12.19
CA ASN A 263 -24.10 38.60 12.43
C ASN A 263 -22.70 38.37 11.84
N ASP A 264 -22.45 37.25 11.18
CA ASP A 264 -21.15 36.98 10.56
C ASP A 264 -21.33 36.74 9.05
N ASN A 265 -21.11 37.81 8.26
CA ASN A 265 -21.08 37.76 6.80
C ASN A 265 -19.84 37.04 6.26
N GLY A 266 -19.12 36.32 7.10
CA GLY A 266 -17.93 35.56 6.75
C GLY A 266 -18.25 34.09 6.48
N LEU A 267 -18.19 33.70 5.22
CA LEU A 267 -17.86 32.32 4.88
C LEU A 267 -16.70 31.91 5.79
N ILE A 268 -16.81 30.80 6.55
CA ILE A 268 -15.72 30.33 7.39
C ILE A 268 -14.59 29.92 6.44
N ASN A 269 -13.65 30.83 6.28
CA ASN A 269 -12.55 30.68 5.35
C ASN A 269 -11.39 29.96 6.07
N SER A 270 -11.06 28.78 5.62
CA SER A 270 -9.87 28.05 6.05
C SER A 270 -8.87 28.03 4.91
N TYR A 271 -7.60 28.30 5.19
CA TYR A 271 -6.55 28.04 4.23
C TYR A 271 -5.46 27.18 4.85
N GLU A 272 -4.86 26.37 4.00
CA GLU A 272 -3.73 25.51 4.33
C GLU A 272 -2.60 25.80 3.35
N LEU A 273 -1.40 26.02 3.87
CA LEU A 273 -0.19 26.21 3.08
C LEU A 273 0.84 25.20 3.54
N GLY A 274 1.37 24.41 2.62
CA GLY A 274 2.35 23.38 2.89
C GLY A 274 3.61 23.53 2.04
N LEU A 275 4.75 23.24 2.65
CA LEU A 275 6.04 23.07 1.98
C LEU A 275 6.60 21.70 2.36
N ASN A 276 6.92 20.88 1.37
CA ASN A 276 7.53 19.57 1.55
C ASN A 276 8.79 19.44 0.70
N LEU A 277 9.87 19.01 1.32
CA LEU A 277 11.12 18.61 0.69
C LEU A 277 11.29 17.10 0.88
N ASN A 278 11.50 16.38 -0.21
CA ASN A 278 11.70 14.94 -0.18
C ASN A 278 12.92 14.53 -0.99
N LEU A 279 13.79 13.73 -0.38
CA LEU A 279 14.92 13.07 -1.03
C LEU A 279 14.68 11.57 -1.02
N SER A 280 14.43 10.99 -2.20
CA SER A 280 14.22 9.56 -2.39
C SER A 280 15.43 8.92 -3.07
N ILE A 281 15.99 7.91 -2.45
CA ILE A 281 17.17 7.18 -2.92
C ILE A 281 16.72 5.74 -3.27
N PRO A 282 16.88 5.27 -4.53
CA PRO A 282 16.39 3.96 -4.97
C PRO A 282 17.29 2.80 -4.51
N ARG A 283 17.70 2.83 -3.26
CA ARG A 283 18.50 1.82 -2.54
C ARG A 283 18.48 2.11 -1.05
N LEU A 284 18.91 1.18 -0.22
CA LEU A 284 19.18 1.46 1.19
C LEU A 284 20.46 2.30 1.33
N SER A 285 20.36 3.44 2.01
CA SER A 285 21.46 4.38 2.26
C SER A 285 21.37 4.98 3.68
N PRO A 286 22.26 4.61 4.62
CA PRO A 286 23.35 3.65 4.48
C PRO A 286 22.84 2.20 4.27
N ARG A 287 23.67 1.35 3.68
CA ARG A 287 23.38 -0.07 3.48
C ARG A 287 23.69 -0.84 4.76
N PHE A 288 22.69 -1.14 5.56
CA PHE A 288 22.84 -1.80 6.87
C PHE A 288 22.45 -3.27 6.87
N MET A 289 21.89 -3.78 5.76
CA MET A 289 21.52 -5.20 5.64
C MET A 289 21.58 -5.67 4.19
N LYS A 290 21.65 -7.01 4.03
CA LYS A 290 21.43 -7.69 2.75
C LYS A 290 19.95 -7.97 2.61
N THR A 291 19.35 -7.52 1.52
CA THR A 291 17.94 -7.66 1.23
C THR A 291 17.74 -8.51 -0.02
N ASN A 292 16.52 -8.95 -0.26
CA ASN A 292 16.22 -9.68 -1.48
C ASN A 292 16.20 -8.70 -2.66
N ALA A 293 17.19 -8.84 -3.55
CA ALA A 293 17.37 -7.98 -4.71
C ALA A 293 16.24 -8.03 -5.76
N ASP A 294 15.23 -8.89 -5.59
CA ASP A 294 14.11 -9.04 -6.53
C ASP A 294 13.11 -7.88 -6.48
N ARG A 295 13.15 -7.04 -5.47
CA ARG A 295 12.23 -5.93 -5.25
C ARG A 295 12.98 -4.62 -4.97
N GLN A 296 12.33 -3.51 -5.26
CA GLN A 296 12.89 -2.18 -5.07
C GLN A 296 13.07 -1.88 -3.59
N GLU A 297 14.31 -1.52 -3.23
CA GLU A 297 14.66 -0.90 -1.95
C GLU A 297 14.61 0.61 -2.09
N ARG A 298 14.25 1.30 -1.02
CA ARG A 298 14.20 2.76 -1.03
C ARG A 298 14.57 3.33 0.33
N SER A 299 15.29 4.45 0.32
CA SER A 299 15.46 5.31 1.49
C SER A 299 14.82 6.66 1.17
N ASN A 300 13.95 7.16 2.04
CA ASN A 300 13.30 8.45 1.87
C ASN A 300 13.62 9.32 3.08
N PHE A 301 13.98 10.57 2.80
CA PHE A 301 14.21 11.61 3.79
C PHE A 301 13.29 12.77 3.46
N GLN A 302 12.45 13.13 4.41
CA GLN A 302 11.42 14.14 4.22
C GLN A 302 11.46 15.15 5.34
N ILE A 303 11.30 16.42 5.00
CA ILE A 303 11.04 17.51 5.94
C ILE A 303 9.94 18.40 5.35
N GLY A 304 9.09 18.92 6.22
CA GLY A 304 8.02 19.80 5.77
C GLY A 304 7.51 20.69 6.88
N THR A 305 6.72 21.65 6.45
CA THR A 305 5.98 22.56 7.32
C THR A 305 4.62 22.83 6.72
N ASP A 306 3.61 22.88 7.57
CA ASP A 306 2.24 23.17 7.20
C ASP A 306 1.69 24.27 8.10
N VAL A 307 1.03 25.26 7.52
CA VAL A 307 0.30 26.31 8.23
C VAL A 307 -1.16 26.13 7.94
N LEU A 308 -1.95 25.82 8.96
CA LEU A 308 -3.40 25.74 8.89
C LEU A 308 -3.98 26.96 9.61
N ASN A 309 -4.73 27.76 8.87
CA ASN A 309 -5.49 28.88 9.43
C ASN A 309 -6.98 28.62 9.28
N ARG A 310 -7.68 28.51 10.38
CA ARG A 310 -9.14 28.52 10.43
C ARG A 310 -9.59 29.86 10.97
N HIS A 311 -10.08 30.69 10.08
CA HIS A 311 -10.58 32.01 10.44
C HIS A 311 -11.64 31.88 11.55
N SER A 312 -11.66 32.79 12.52
CA SER A 312 -12.54 32.78 13.69
C SER A 312 -12.27 31.67 14.73
N TYR A 313 -11.33 30.74 14.48
CA TYR A 313 -11.01 29.68 15.45
C TYR A 313 -9.55 29.71 15.88
N PHE A 314 -8.62 29.30 14.98
CA PHE A 314 -7.21 29.16 15.34
C PHE A 314 -6.28 29.24 14.12
N ARG A 315 -5.02 29.52 14.40
CA ARG A 315 -3.90 29.32 13.47
C ARG A 315 -2.88 28.39 14.09
N MET A 316 -2.48 27.40 13.34
CA MET A 316 -1.54 26.36 13.78
C MET A 316 -0.43 26.19 12.74
N ILE A 317 0.79 25.98 13.21
CA ILE A 317 1.94 25.60 12.38
C ILE A 317 2.42 24.22 12.80
N SER A 318 2.76 23.40 11.82
CA SER A 318 3.35 22.09 12.03
C SER A 318 4.68 22.01 11.30
N PHE A 319 5.69 21.48 11.98
CA PHE A 319 6.96 21.06 11.39
C PHE A 319 7.08 19.55 11.53
N TRP A 320 7.50 18.91 10.49
CA TRP A 320 7.68 17.47 10.53
C TRP A 320 8.88 17.02 9.69
N GLY A 321 9.46 15.90 10.08
CA GLY A 321 10.53 15.29 9.34
C GLY A 321 10.60 13.81 9.65
N ASN A 322 10.99 13.02 8.64
CA ASN A 322 11.21 11.60 8.82
C ASN A 322 12.34 11.07 7.92
N ALA A 323 12.92 9.97 8.37
CA ALA A 323 13.78 9.10 7.57
C ALA A 323 13.15 7.73 7.54
N SER A 324 12.93 7.16 6.35
CA SER A 324 12.33 5.82 6.20
C SER A 324 13.15 4.94 5.28
N TYR A 325 13.15 3.64 5.57
CA TYR A 325 13.83 2.59 4.83
C TYR A 325 12.83 1.49 4.49
N ASP A 326 12.56 1.36 3.19
CA ASP A 326 11.59 0.41 2.65
C ASP A 326 12.32 -0.70 1.89
N PHE A 327 12.07 -1.96 2.23
CA PHE A 327 12.71 -3.10 1.59
C PHE A 327 11.85 -4.36 1.66
N PHE A 328 12.21 -5.37 0.87
CA PHE A 328 11.52 -6.65 0.82
C PHE A 328 12.44 -7.78 1.26
N SER A 329 11.99 -8.63 2.19
CA SER A 329 12.68 -9.89 2.53
C SER A 329 12.27 -11.03 1.59
N SER A 330 11.09 -10.93 0.98
CA SER A 330 10.58 -11.85 -0.05
C SER A 330 9.62 -11.12 -0.99
N ARG A 331 9.10 -11.83 -2.01
CA ARG A 331 8.11 -11.25 -2.93
C ARG A 331 6.82 -10.78 -2.25
N ARG A 332 6.53 -11.27 -1.05
CA ARG A 332 5.28 -11.01 -0.30
C ARG A 332 5.49 -10.18 0.95
N ASN A 333 6.71 -10.13 1.45
CA ASN A 333 7.03 -9.53 2.75
C ASN A 333 7.73 -8.19 2.53
N HIS A 334 7.05 -7.11 2.82
CA HIS A 334 7.56 -5.75 2.80
C HIS A 334 7.81 -5.26 4.23
N HIS A 335 8.92 -4.57 4.42
CA HIS A 335 9.34 -3.98 5.68
C HIS A 335 9.55 -2.49 5.49
N SER A 336 9.04 -1.70 6.39
CA SER A 336 9.29 -0.26 6.47
C SER A 336 9.82 0.07 7.87
N ILE A 337 11.02 0.61 7.94
CA ILE A 337 11.66 1.06 9.18
C ILE A 337 11.74 2.58 9.13
N VAL A 338 11.20 3.25 10.12
CA VAL A 338 11.31 4.70 10.31
C VAL A 338 12.10 4.94 11.59
N PRO A 339 13.44 5.00 11.54
CA PRO A 339 14.28 5.17 12.73
C PRO A 339 14.16 6.57 13.34
N PHE A 340 13.67 7.52 12.57
CA PHE A 340 13.45 8.88 13.05
C PHE A 340 12.23 9.49 12.37
N LYS A 341 11.29 9.95 13.17
CA LYS A 341 10.17 10.80 12.78
C LYS A 341 9.95 11.83 13.87
N LEU A 342 9.94 13.08 13.51
CA LEU A 342 9.59 14.19 14.39
C LEU A 342 8.31 14.85 13.88
N THR A 343 7.36 15.09 14.77
CA THR A 343 6.20 15.94 14.51
C THR A 343 6.14 16.99 15.61
N TYR A 344 6.18 18.24 15.23
CA TYR A 344 6.02 19.39 16.10
C TYR A 344 4.87 20.23 15.62
N THR A 345 3.86 20.41 16.46
CA THR A 345 2.69 21.23 16.16
C THR A 345 2.57 22.30 17.21
N HIS A 346 2.40 23.54 16.79
CA HIS A 346 2.30 24.70 17.66
C HIS A 346 1.10 25.55 17.28
N LEU A 347 0.29 25.87 18.28
CA LEU A 347 -0.87 26.74 18.16
C LEU A 347 -0.41 28.19 18.28
N LEU A 348 -0.43 28.92 17.18
CA LEU A 348 0.07 30.30 17.09
C LEU A 348 -0.93 31.32 17.63
N ARG A 349 -2.22 31.10 17.36
CA ARG A 349 -3.30 32.04 17.73
C ARG A 349 -4.59 31.28 17.92
N THR A 350 -5.38 31.69 18.89
CA THR A 350 -6.77 31.29 19.11
C THR A 350 -7.66 32.51 19.16
N SER A 351 -8.95 32.35 18.85
CA SER A 351 -9.96 33.35 19.11
C SER A 351 -10.54 33.20 20.53
N HIS A 352 -11.09 34.24 21.07
CA HIS A 352 -11.74 34.20 22.38
C HIS A 352 -12.90 33.20 22.44
N GLU A 353 -13.66 33.06 21.35
CA GLU A 353 -14.74 32.09 21.22
C GLU A 353 -14.21 30.65 21.24
N PHE A 354 -13.10 30.42 20.55
CA PHE A 354 -12.43 29.11 20.54
C PHE A 354 -11.83 28.79 21.91
N ASP A 355 -11.19 29.73 22.57
CA ASP A 355 -10.67 29.55 23.94
C ASP A 355 -11.79 29.23 24.93
N SER A 356 -12.95 29.87 24.82
CA SER A 356 -14.14 29.53 25.60
C SER A 356 -14.59 28.09 25.32
N THR A 357 -14.58 27.67 24.06
CA THR A 357 -14.91 26.30 23.68
C THR A 357 -13.92 25.29 24.27
N LEU A 358 -12.62 25.59 24.24
CA LEU A 358 -11.58 24.73 24.83
C LEU A 358 -11.71 24.64 26.35
N ASN A 359 -12.02 25.74 27.03
CA ASN A 359 -12.21 25.78 28.48
C ASN A 359 -13.43 24.96 28.91
N ASN A 360 -14.50 25.00 28.13
CA ASN A 360 -15.73 24.25 28.39
C ASN A 360 -15.63 22.76 27.98
N ASN A 361 -14.63 22.40 27.17
CA ASN A 361 -14.43 21.02 26.69
C ASN A 361 -12.96 20.60 26.84
N PRO A 362 -12.52 20.19 28.03
CA PRO A 362 -11.14 19.79 28.29
C PRO A 362 -10.62 18.67 27.37
N ALA A 363 -11.49 17.75 26.95
CA ALA A 363 -11.12 16.69 26.00
C ALA A 363 -10.78 17.24 24.61
N VAL A 364 -11.53 18.25 24.14
CA VAL A 364 -11.23 18.98 22.91
C VAL A 364 -9.94 19.79 23.05
N ALA A 365 -9.74 20.43 24.22
CA ALA A 365 -8.52 21.18 24.49
C ALA A 365 -7.24 20.35 24.38
N LEU A 366 -7.30 19.06 24.71
CA LEU A 366 -6.17 18.13 24.52
C LEU A 366 -5.76 17.99 23.05
N SER A 367 -6.72 18.12 22.12
CA SER A 367 -6.49 18.01 20.67
C SER A 367 -5.68 19.17 20.10
N PHE A 368 -5.74 20.33 20.74
CA PHE A 368 -5.10 21.58 20.30
C PHE A 368 -3.89 21.98 21.14
N ARG A 369 -3.44 21.12 22.07
CA ARG A 369 -2.18 21.36 22.76
C ARG A 369 -1.01 21.26 21.80
N ASN A 370 0.03 22.06 22.06
CA ASN A 370 1.30 21.92 21.37
C ASN A 370 1.81 20.49 21.51
N GLN A 371 2.20 19.89 20.39
CA GLN A 371 2.64 18.50 20.34
C GLN A 371 4.10 18.44 19.89
N PHE A 372 4.91 17.71 20.63
CA PHE A 372 6.28 17.36 20.26
C PHE A 372 6.42 15.84 20.34
N ILE A 373 6.44 15.19 19.17
CA ILE A 373 6.36 13.72 19.06
C ILE A 373 7.58 13.21 18.30
N PRO A 374 8.70 12.96 19.01
CA PRO A 374 9.84 12.25 18.45
C PRO A 374 9.58 10.75 18.50
N SER A 375 9.45 10.12 17.35
CA SER A 375 9.02 8.72 17.25
C SER A 375 9.88 7.89 16.32
N MET A 376 9.80 6.58 16.50
CA MET A 376 10.32 5.56 15.59
C MET A 376 9.21 4.56 15.31
N SER A 377 9.20 3.97 14.13
CA SER A 377 8.23 2.93 13.79
C SER A 377 8.83 1.84 12.93
N TYR A 378 8.24 0.66 13.06
CA TYR A 378 8.48 -0.48 12.20
C TYR A 378 7.14 -1.00 11.71
N SER A 379 7.04 -1.20 10.40
CA SER A 379 5.85 -1.77 9.78
C SER A 379 6.23 -3.00 8.97
N TYR A 380 5.48 -4.07 9.17
CA TYR A 380 5.56 -5.29 8.40
C TYR A 380 4.28 -5.47 7.60
N THR A 381 4.42 -5.75 6.30
CA THR A 381 3.31 -6.02 5.41
C THR A 381 3.51 -7.34 4.69
N PHE A 382 2.53 -8.22 4.81
CA PHE A 382 2.41 -9.44 4.03
C PHE A 382 1.28 -9.27 3.00
N ASP A 383 1.61 -9.37 1.72
CA ASP A 383 0.61 -9.31 0.64
C ASP A 383 0.74 -10.54 -0.26
N ARG A 384 -0.25 -11.41 -0.17
CA ARG A 384 -0.42 -12.53 -1.08
C ARG A 384 -1.49 -12.19 -2.09
N ALA A 385 -1.06 -11.70 -3.26
CA ALA A 385 -1.96 -11.41 -4.37
C ALA A 385 -2.75 -12.65 -4.82
N ALA A 386 -3.94 -12.42 -5.34
CA ALA A 386 -4.73 -13.46 -5.99
C ALA A 386 -4.00 -13.98 -7.24
N THR A 387 -4.10 -15.28 -7.46
CA THR A 387 -3.59 -15.96 -8.67
C THR A 387 -4.69 -16.82 -9.25
N TYR A 388 -4.53 -17.30 -10.50
CA TYR A 388 -5.50 -18.23 -11.11
C TYR A 388 -5.80 -19.45 -10.21
N ARG A 389 -4.77 -20.06 -9.59
CA ARG A 389 -4.94 -21.18 -8.65
C ARG A 389 -5.54 -20.80 -7.30
N ASN A 390 -5.29 -19.58 -6.87
CA ASN A 390 -5.78 -19.08 -5.59
C ASN A 390 -6.33 -17.66 -5.80
N PRO A 391 -7.59 -17.56 -6.18
CA PRO A 391 -8.23 -16.26 -6.40
C PRO A 391 -8.41 -15.46 -5.10
N ASN A 392 -8.07 -16.07 -3.96
CA ASN A 392 -8.18 -15.44 -2.67
C ASN A 392 -6.92 -14.59 -2.39
N ARG A 393 -7.11 -13.33 -2.04
CA ARG A 393 -6.04 -12.42 -1.60
C ARG A 393 -6.03 -12.36 -0.08
N LEU A 394 -4.83 -12.30 0.49
CA LEU A 394 -4.61 -12.03 1.90
C LEU A 394 -3.60 -10.90 2.03
N PHE A 395 -4.01 -9.83 2.67
CA PHE A 395 -3.17 -8.71 3.08
C PHE A 395 -3.15 -8.66 4.60
N TRP A 396 -1.97 -8.51 5.18
CA TRP A 396 -1.77 -8.30 6.61
C TRP A 396 -0.69 -7.26 6.82
N GLN A 397 -1.01 -6.21 7.57
CA GLN A 397 -0.07 -5.18 7.96
C GLN A 397 -0.08 -5.02 9.48
N THR A 398 1.10 -4.96 10.07
CA THR A 398 1.28 -4.68 11.50
C THR A 398 2.33 -3.58 11.65
N SER A 399 2.04 -2.59 12.48
CA SER A 399 2.95 -1.48 12.75
C SER A 399 3.13 -1.29 14.25
N LEU A 400 4.38 -1.17 14.66
CA LEU A 400 4.78 -0.82 16.03
C LEU A 400 5.42 0.57 16.01
N THR A 401 4.87 1.51 16.76
CA THR A 401 5.41 2.87 16.91
C THR A 401 5.74 3.13 18.36
N GLN A 402 6.92 3.62 18.63
CA GLN A 402 7.33 4.13 19.92
C GLN A 402 7.68 5.62 19.81
N ALA A 403 7.37 6.41 20.83
CA ALA A 403 7.71 7.82 20.89
C ALA A 403 8.34 8.18 22.25
N GLY A 404 9.31 9.10 22.21
CA GLY A 404 9.92 9.70 23.39
C GLY A 404 10.84 8.80 24.22
N ASN A 405 10.91 7.50 23.95
CA ASN A 405 11.65 6.55 24.80
C ASN A 405 13.16 6.78 24.79
N ILE A 406 13.73 7.05 23.61
CA ILE A 406 15.16 7.33 23.48
C ILE A 406 15.52 8.59 24.24
N ILE A 407 14.76 9.66 24.08
CA ILE A 407 14.95 10.93 24.78
C ILE A 407 14.83 10.74 26.27
N SER A 408 13.76 10.07 26.72
CA SER A 408 13.55 9.78 28.14
C SER A 408 14.68 8.93 28.73
N GLY A 409 15.22 7.98 27.96
CA GLY A 409 16.38 7.17 28.36
C GLY A 409 17.65 8.01 28.54
N VAL A 410 17.95 8.88 27.57
CA VAL A 410 19.10 9.81 27.67
C VAL A 410 18.96 10.75 28.88
N GLU A 411 17.78 11.33 29.09
CA GLU A 411 17.53 12.21 30.22
C GLU A 411 17.62 11.47 31.56
N TYR A 412 17.18 10.21 31.62
CA TYR A 412 17.33 9.38 32.84
C TYR A 412 18.81 9.14 33.16
N LEU A 413 19.64 8.84 32.15
CA LEU A 413 21.07 8.65 32.30
C LEU A 413 21.80 9.95 32.71
N THR A 414 21.29 11.11 32.30
CA THR A 414 21.83 12.44 32.67
C THR A 414 21.27 12.98 33.99
N GLY A 415 20.51 12.14 34.77
CA GLY A 415 20.01 12.48 36.07
C GLY A 415 18.68 13.24 36.10
N ARG A 416 18.08 13.53 34.92
CA ARG A 416 16.76 14.17 34.85
C ARG A 416 15.65 13.13 34.99
N LYS A 417 15.14 12.99 36.23
CA LYS A 417 14.02 12.08 36.55
C LYS A 417 12.69 12.84 36.64
N GLY A 418 11.56 12.12 36.51
CA GLY A 418 10.19 12.66 36.60
C GLY A 418 9.44 12.73 35.29
N SER A 419 8.22 13.28 35.32
CA SER A 419 7.33 13.49 34.17
C SER A 419 7.17 14.96 33.83
N GLY A 420 6.62 15.26 32.62
CA GLY A 420 6.42 16.65 32.19
C GLY A 420 7.67 17.35 31.70
N LYS A 421 8.72 16.60 31.37
CA LYS A 421 9.98 17.14 30.85
C LYS A 421 9.77 17.80 29.49
N LYS A 422 10.48 18.89 29.24
CA LYS A 422 10.30 19.73 28.06
C LYS A 422 11.53 19.75 27.18
N ILE A 423 11.33 19.80 25.86
CA ILE A 423 12.32 20.10 24.84
C ILE A 423 11.78 21.26 24.01
N PHE A 424 12.60 22.28 23.78
CA PHE A 424 12.18 23.53 23.14
C PHE A 424 10.91 24.13 23.77
N GLY A 425 10.80 24.06 25.10
CA GLY A 425 9.63 24.58 25.82
C GLY A 425 8.37 23.70 25.82
N ASN A 426 8.33 22.62 25.05
CA ASN A 426 7.18 21.74 24.90
C ASN A 426 7.41 20.37 25.54
N VAL A 427 6.37 19.83 26.19
CA VAL A 427 6.39 18.47 26.73
C VAL A 427 6.39 17.47 25.59
N TYR A 428 7.43 16.61 25.52
CA TYR A 428 7.46 15.58 24.51
C TYR A 428 6.57 14.37 24.88
N SER A 429 5.91 13.83 23.89
CA SER A 429 5.04 12.67 24.06
C SER A 429 5.85 11.39 24.23
N GLN A 430 5.43 10.53 25.18
CA GLN A 430 6.04 9.23 25.41
C GLN A 430 4.96 8.16 25.40
N PHE A 431 5.01 7.27 24.39
CA PHE A 431 4.02 6.20 24.22
C PHE A 431 4.55 5.01 23.40
N LEU A 432 3.82 3.91 23.48
CA LEU A 432 3.92 2.77 22.59
C LEU A 432 2.57 2.55 21.89
N LYS A 433 2.57 2.31 20.59
CA LYS A 433 1.37 2.07 19.79
C LYS A 433 1.58 0.88 18.86
N LEU A 434 0.67 -0.08 18.93
CA LEU A 434 0.61 -1.24 18.05
C LEU A 434 -0.68 -1.17 17.25
N THR A 435 -0.57 -1.40 15.93
CA THR A 435 -1.73 -1.53 15.03
C THR A 435 -1.58 -2.78 14.20
N SER A 436 -2.67 -3.47 13.92
CA SER A 436 -2.69 -4.61 13.00
C SER A 436 -3.96 -4.58 12.18
N GLU A 437 -3.82 -4.80 10.87
CA GLU A 437 -4.91 -4.86 9.91
C GLU A 437 -4.77 -6.11 9.06
N ILE A 438 -5.85 -6.88 8.95
CA ILE A 438 -5.93 -8.07 8.12
C ILE A 438 -7.09 -7.90 7.16
N ILE A 439 -6.82 -8.04 5.85
CA ILE A 439 -7.84 -8.00 4.80
C ILE A 439 -7.79 -9.31 4.03
N LYS A 440 -8.92 -9.98 3.92
CA LYS A 440 -9.07 -11.23 3.16
C LYS A 440 -10.16 -11.09 2.12
N TYR A 441 -9.81 -11.35 0.88
CA TYR A 441 -10.77 -11.48 -0.21
C TYR A 441 -10.95 -12.96 -0.53
N ARG A 442 -12.20 -13.39 -0.61
CA ARG A 442 -12.57 -14.76 -1.02
C ARG A 442 -13.53 -14.68 -2.20
N GLN A 443 -13.10 -15.19 -3.32
CA GLN A 443 -13.97 -15.34 -4.48
C GLN A 443 -15.00 -16.42 -4.20
N VAL A 444 -16.26 -16.09 -4.40
CA VAL A 444 -17.41 -17.01 -4.21
C VAL A 444 -17.86 -17.56 -5.55
N SER A 445 -17.88 -16.72 -6.57
CA SER A 445 -18.13 -17.09 -7.97
C SER A 445 -17.33 -16.15 -8.90
N ASP A 446 -17.39 -16.39 -10.21
CA ASP A 446 -16.74 -15.53 -11.20
C ASP A 446 -17.21 -14.07 -11.14
N ASN A 447 -18.42 -13.85 -10.63
CA ASN A 447 -19.05 -12.54 -10.55
C ASN A 447 -19.27 -12.03 -9.12
N SER A 448 -18.74 -12.73 -8.11
CA SER A 448 -18.95 -12.33 -6.72
C SER A 448 -17.78 -12.68 -5.81
N LEU A 449 -17.55 -11.84 -4.81
CA LEU A 449 -16.52 -12.03 -3.79
C LEU A 449 -17.00 -11.55 -2.41
N VAL A 450 -16.45 -12.16 -1.37
CA VAL A 450 -16.54 -11.68 0.01
C VAL A 450 -15.24 -11.01 0.38
N ALA A 451 -15.30 -9.77 0.83
CA ALA A 451 -14.20 -9.02 1.40
C ALA A 451 -14.40 -8.93 2.91
N MET A 452 -13.39 -9.26 3.69
CA MET A 452 -13.38 -9.21 5.14
C MET A 452 -12.19 -8.38 5.59
N ARG A 453 -12.40 -7.49 6.54
CA ARG A 453 -11.35 -6.70 7.18
C ARG A 453 -11.48 -6.80 8.68
N PHE A 454 -10.37 -6.94 9.35
CA PHE A 454 -10.24 -6.81 10.79
C PHE A 454 -9.12 -5.85 11.10
N MET A 455 -9.38 -4.85 11.94
CA MET A 455 -8.41 -3.87 12.38
C MET A 455 -8.42 -3.78 13.91
N GLY A 456 -7.26 -3.96 14.51
CA GLY A 456 -7.04 -3.76 15.93
C GLY A 456 -5.89 -2.80 16.18
N GLY A 457 -5.99 -2.02 17.25
CA GLY A 457 -4.92 -1.12 17.65
C GLY A 457 -4.98 -0.80 19.13
N ILE A 458 -3.81 -0.59 19.73
CA ILE A 458 -3.65 -0.14 21.11
C ILE A 458 -2.50 0.87 21.20
N GLY A 459 -2.75 1.99 21.84
CA GLY A 459 -1.78 3.00 22.21
C GLY A 459 -1.73 3.16 23.73
N TYR A 460 -0.53 3.24 24.30
CA TYR A 460 -0.35 3.41 25.73
C TYR A 460 0.68 4.49 26.00
N ALA A 461 0.23 5.61 26.57
CA ALA A 461 1.09 6.70 27.01
C ALA A 461 1.59 6.46 28.43
N TYR A 462 2.88 6.70 28.65
CA TYR A 462 3.53 6.48 29.95
C TYR A 462 4.72 7.43 30.14
N GLY A 463 5.32 7.39 31.31
CA GLY A 463 6.54 8.16 31.59
C GLY A 463 6.30 9.67 31.55
N ASN A 464 6.77 10.34 30.50
CA ASN A 464 6.71 11.80 30.38
C ASN A 464 5.29 12.35 30.18
N THR A 465 4.40 11.59 29.54
CA THR A 465 2.98 11.96 29.33
C THR A 465 2.06 10.82 29.74
N LYS A 466 0.85 11.16 30.24
CA LYS A 466 -0.16 10.18 30.65
C LYS A 466 -1.27 10.00 29.62
N VAL A 467 -1.34 10.85 28.62
CA VAL A 467 -2.39 10.89 27.59
C VAL A 467 -1.73 10.76 26.22
N MET A 468 -2.34 9.96 25.34
CA MET A 468 -1.92 9.85 23.95
C MET A 468 -2.10 11.18 23.23
N PRO A 469 -1.14 11.60 22.34
CA PRO A 469 -1.38 12.72 21.46
C PRO A 469 -2.63 12.49 20.64
N TYR A 470 -3.44 13.52 20.48
CA TYR A 470 -4.68 13.44 19.70
C TYR A 470 -4.46 12.93 18.25
N SER A 471 -3.38 13.39 17.62
CA SER A 471 -3.01 12.94 16.26
C SER A 471 -2.67 11.45 16.17
N GLU A 472 -2.37 10.81 17.30
CA GLU A 472 -2.04 9.39 17.39
C GLU A 472 -3.16 8.53 17.95
N GLN A 473 -4.26 9.13 18.44
CA GLN A 473 -5.45 8.41 18.91
C GLN A 473 -6.24 7.82 17.72
N PHE A 474 -6.96 6.75 18.00
CA PHE A 474 -7.85 6.11 17.05
C PHE A 474 -9.22 6.77 17.03
N TYR A 475 -9.87 6.69 15.89
CA TYR A 475 -11.27 7.04 15.69
C TYR A 475 -11.96 6.03 14.76
N ILE A 476 -13.29 6.08 14.71
CA ILE A 476 -14.11 5.15 13.96
C ILE A 476 -15.26 5.88 13.25
N GLY A 477 -15.90 5.21 12.28
CA GLY A 477 -16.99 5.74 11.46
C GLY A 477 -16.52 6.35 10.14
N GLY A 478 -17.47 6.58 9.24
CA GLY A 478 -17.24 7.12 7.91
C GLY A 478 -17.12 6.05 6.81
N ALA A 479 -16.94 6.53 5.58
CA ALA A 479 -17.03 5.73 4.36
C ALA A 479 -16.06 4.53 4.27
N SER A 480 -14.95 4.54 4.99
CA SER A 480 -13.92 3.47 4.97
C SER A 480 -13.74 2.80 6.33
N SER A 481 -14.74 2.92 7.23
CA SER A 481 -14.81 2.32 8.55
C SER A 481 -16.24 1.80 8.75
N ILE A 482 -16.91 2.07 9.89
CA ILE A 482 -18.31 1.69 10.09
C ILE A 482 -19.21 2.66 9.31
N ARG A 483 -19.65 2.24 8.12
CA ARG A 483 -20.34 3.08 7.12
C ARG A 483 -21.73 3.59 7.55
N ALA A 484 -22.31 2.96 8.56
CA ALA A 484 -23.59 3.39 9.14
C ALA A 484 -23.48 4.59 10.10
N PHE A 485 -22.28 5.04 10.39
CA PHE A 485 -22.03 6.15 11.31
C PHE A 485 -21.10 7.18 10.69
N ARG A 486 -21.29 8.46 11.04
CA ARG A 486 -20.40 9.52 10.58
C ARG A 486 -19.02 9.36 11.20
N ILE A 487 -18.02 9.93 10.55
CA ILE A 487 -16.65 9.95 11.07
C ILE A 487 -16.62 10.58 12.47
N ARG A 488 -15.96 9.90 13.42
CA ARG A 488 -15.83 10.35 14.81
C ARG A 488 -17.18 10.62 15.49
N SER A 489 -18.18 9.78 15.25
CA SER A 489 -19.49 9.89 15.91
C SER A 489 -19.77 8.77 16.90
N ILE A 490 -18.77 7.91 17.15
CA ILE A 490 -18.87 6.76 18.04
C ILE A 490 -17.67 6.72 18.98
N GLY A 491 -17.92 6.36 20.23
CA GLY A 491 -16.91 6.18 21.26
C GLY A 491 -16.38 7.48 21.87
N PRO A 492 -15.39 7.37 22.77
CA PRO A 492 -14.86 6.11 23.28
C PRO A 492 -15.87 5.36 24.17
N GLY A 493 -15.87 4.01 24.05
CA GLY A 493 -16.80 3.15 24.80
C GLY A 493 -18.26 3.55 24.61
N SER A 494 -18.97 3.74 25.73
CA SER A 494 -20.37 4.23 25.74
C SER A 494 -20.50 5.75 25.85
N TYR A 495 -19.39 6.49 25.84
CA TYR A 495 -19.41 7.95 25.89
C TYR A 495 -20.08 8.55 24.67
N HIS A 496 -20.97 9.52 24.91
CA HIS A 496 -21.59 10.33 23.87
C HIS A 496 -21.71 11.77 24.35
N PRO A 497 -21.24 12.76 23.59
CA PRO A 497 -21.31 14.16 24.01
C PRO A 497 -22.74 14.66 24.07
N GLN A 498 -23.08 15.33 25.17
CA GLN A 498 -24.46 15.84 25.45
C GLN A 498 -24.81 17.04 24.57
N THR A 499 -23.85 17.80 24.10
CA THR A 499 -24.04 19.00 23.27
C THR A 499 -23.80 18.70 21.80
N LYS A 500 -24.74 19.08 20.94
CA LYS A 500 -24.60 19.08 19.47
C LYS A 500 -23.70 20.24 18.98
N SER A 501 -22.56 20.46 19.63
CA SER A 501 -21.58 21.44 19.16
C SER A 501 -20.87 20.97 17.90
N VAL A 502 -20.50 21.89 17.03
CA VAL A 502 -19.69 21.60 15.82
C VAL A 502 -18.35 20.96 16.17
N THR A 503 -17.86 21.13 17.40
CA THR A 503 -16.60 20.55 17.90
C THR A 503 -16.79 19.24 18.65
N ALA A 504 -18.02 18.77 18.89
CA ALA A 504 -18.31 17.54 19.66
C ALA A 504 -17.72 16.27 19.05
N TYR A 505 -17.43 16.25 17.73
CA TYR A 505 -16.78 15.12 17.08
C TYR A 505 -15.27 15.03 17.38
N LEU A 506 -14.66 16.08 17.92
CA LEU A 506 -13.21 16.11 18.20
C LEU A 506 -12.83 15.28 19.43
N ASP A 507 -13.73 15.07 20.36
CA ASP A 507 -13.48 14.32 21.60
C ASP A 507 -13.77 12.82 21.47
N GLN A 508 -14.38 12.39 20.35
CA GLN A 508 -14.73 10.99 20.09
C GLN A 508 -13.56 10.22 19.48
N THR A 509 -12.48 10.10 20.25
CA THR A 509 -11.26 9.35 19.93
C THR A 509 -10.89 8.42 21.08
N GLY A 510 -10.06 7.41 20.84
CA GLY A 510 -9.63 6.45 21.85
C GLY A 510 -8.20 5.96 21.66
N ASP A 511 -7.71 5.29 22.69
CA ASP A 511 -6.39 4.69 22.73
C ASP A 511 -6.40 3.24 22.24
N ILE A 512 -7.56 2.60 22.25
CA ILE A 512 -7.79 1.23 21.74
C ILE A 512 -8.81 1.30 20.61
N LYS A 513 -8.62 0.52 19.56
CA LYS A 513 -9.57 0.35 18.44
C LYS A 513 -9.77 -1.12 18.14
N LEU A 514 -11.02 -1.52 17.96
CA LEU A 514 -11.40 -2.79 17.35
C LEU A 514 -12.45 -2.52 16.28
N GLU A 515 -12.23 -3.05 15.08
CA GLU A 515 -13.12 -2.90 13.94
C GLU A 515 -13.12 -4.17 13.10
N ALA A 516 -14.29 -4.60 12.68
CA ALA A 516 -14.48 -5.75 11.80
C ALA A 516 -15.53 -5.40 10.74
N ASP A 517 -15.18 -5.58 9.49
CA ASP A 517 -16.00 -5.26 8.35
C ASP A 517 -16.11 -6.49 7.44
N ILE A 518 -17.31 -6.73 6.93
CA ILE A 518 -17.57 -7.76 5.93
C ILE A 518 -18.41 -7.17 4.81
N GLY A 519 -18.09 -7.50 3.57
CA GLY A 519 -18.82 -7.05 2.40
C GLY A 519 -18.93 -8.14 1.35
N TYR A 520 -20.14 -8.46 0.94
CA TYR A 520 -20.42 -9.31 -0.21
C TYR A 520 -20.62 -8.42 -1.44
N ARG A 521 -19.74 -8.55 -2.42
CA ARG A 521 -19.72 -7.76 -3.65
C ARG A 521 -20.12 -8.66 -4.82
N PHE A 522 -21.02 -8.20 -5.66
CA PHE A 522 -21.55 -8.97 -6.80
C PHE A 522 -21.79 -8.07 -8.01
N LYS A 523 -21.60 -8.64 -9.19
CA LYS A 523 -21.87 -7.96 -10.45
C LYS A 523 -23.37 -7.88 -10.71
N ILE A 524 -23.86 -6.69 -11.04
CA ILE A 524 -25.26 -6.46 -11.42
C ILE A 524 -25.39 -6.54 -12.94
N ALA A 525 -24.72 -5.65 -13.66
CA ALA A 525 -24.72 -5.61 -15.12
C ALA A 525 -23.56 -4.75 -15.63
N GLY A 526 -22.93 -5.14 -16.74
CA GLY A 526 -21.86 -4.36 -17.35
C GLY A 526 -20.76 -3.98 -16.37
N ARG A 527 -20.62 -2.69 -16.08
CA ARG A 527 -19.65 -2.10 -15.13
C ARG A 527 -20.25 -1.79 -13.75
N MET A 528 -21.48 -2.21 -13.49
CA MET A 528 -22.19 -1.92 -12.25
C MET A 528 -22.12 -3.12 -11.31
N TYR A 529 -21.74 -2.86 -10.05
CA TYR A 529 -21.63 -3.84 -8.98
C TYR A 529 -22.48 -3.40 -7.78
N GLY A 530 -23.08 -4.37 -7.12
CA GLY A 530 -23.74 -4.22 -5.83
C GLY A 530 -22.84 -4.68 -4.69
N ALA A 531 -23.11 -4.18 -3.49
CA ALA A 531 -22.55 -4.75 -2.28
C ALA A 531 -23.54 -4.72 -1.13
N LEU A 532 -23.56 -5.79 -0.36
CA LEU A 532 -24.18 -5.84 0.96
C LEU A 532 -23.05 -5.85 1.99
N PHE A 533 -23.23 -5.17 3.09
CA PHE A 533 -22.16 -5.07 4.08
C PHE A 533 -22.69 -5.05 5.53
N MET A 534 -21.81 -5.45 6.43
CA MET A 534 -21.97 -5.32 7.87
C MET A 534 -20.64 -4.88 8.47
N ASP A 535 -20.67 -3.83 9.28
CA ASP A 535 -19.52 -3.22 9.93
C ASP A 535 -19.76 -3.15 11.43
N ALA A 536 -18.75 -3.49 12.23
CA ALA A 536 -18.84 -3.51 13.69
C ALA A 536 -17.54 -2.99 14.31
N GLY A 537 -17.62 -2.25 15.41
CA GLY A 537 -16.44 -1.82 16.14
C GLY A 537 -16.69 -0.68 17.10
N ASN A 538 -15.63 -0.27 17.78
CA ASN A 538 -15.59 0.91 18.65
C ASN A 538 -14.13 1.31 18.95
N VAL A 539 -13.97 2.44 19.61
CA VAL A 539 -12.72 2.87 20.24
C VAL A 539 -12.92 3.02 21.74
N TRP A 540 -11.85 2.89 22.53
CA TRP A 540 -11.88 3.00 23.98
C TRP A 540 -10.64 3.72 24.49
N LEU A 541 -10.74 4.27 25.70
CA LEU A 541 -9.61 4.77 26.46
C LEU A 541 -8.97 3.64 27.27
N VAL A 542 -7.64 3.69 27.41
CA VAL A 542 -6.92 2.77 28.30
C VAL A 542 -7.13 3.16 29.76
N ARG A 543 -7.31 4.47 30.03
CA ARG A 543 -7.49 5.02 31.38
C ARG A 543 -8.84 5.71 31.50
N LYS A 544 -9.40 5.65 32.72
CA LYS A 544 -10.62 6.39 33.05
C LYS A 544 -10.35 7.90 32.99
N GLU A 545 -11.21 8.63 32.31
CA GLU A 545 -11.22 10.08 32.25
C GLU A 545 -12.55 10.62 32.79
N LYS A 546 -12.48 11.72 33.53
CA LYS A 546 -13.67 12.35 34.10
C LYS A 546 -14.54 13.02 33.03
N GLU A 547 -13.90 13.57 32.03
CA GLU A 547 -14.53 14.30 30.91
C GLU A 547 -15.23 13.38 29.94
N ARG A 548 -14.82 12.09 29.89
CA ARG A 548 -15.39 11.07 28.98
C ARG A 548 -15.85 9.84 29.77
N PRO A 549 -16.92 9.97 30.60
CA PRO A 549 -17.40 8.86 31.43
C PRO A 549 -17.93 7.71 30.53
N GLY A 550 -17.60 6.47 30.90
CA GLY A 550 -17.94 5.27 30.11
C GLY A 550 -16.99 5.02 28.93
N GLY A 551 -15.94 5.85 28.74
CA GLY A 551 -14.99 5.70 27.64
C GLY A 551 -13.91 4.65 27.87
N GLU A 552 -13.71 4.15 29.10
CA GLU A 552 -12.65 3.20 29.43
C GLU A 552 -12.94 1.78 28.92
N PHE A 553 -11.91 1.06 28.46
CA PHE A 553 -12.03 -0.32 28.01
C PHE A 553 -12.31 -1.28 29.17
N ARG A 554 -13.39 -2.06 29.06
CA ARG A 554 -13.77 -3.11 30.00
C ARG A 554 -14.17 -4.37 29.25
N LEU A 555 -13.57 -5.51 29.56
CA LEU A 555 -13.95 -6.79 28.96
C LEU A 555 -15.40 -7.18 29.28
N LYS A 556 -15.85 -6.90 30.54
CA LYS A 556 -17.22 -7.17 30.96
C LYS A 556 -18.17 -6.17 30.29
N GLY A 557 -19.01 -6.65 29.39
CA GLY A 557 -19.96 -5.82 28.65
C GLY A 557 -19.44 -5.25 27.32
N LEU A 558 -18.24 -5.63 26.89
CA LEU A 558 -17.62 -5.18 25.64
C LEU A 558 -18.57 -5.22 24.44
N TRP A 559 -19.33 -6.31 24.28
CA TRP A 559 -20.26 -6.48 23.18
C TRP A 559 -21.42 -5.45 23.18
N LYS A 560 -21.78 -4.87 24.36
CA LYS A 560 -22.77 -3.79 24.46
C LYS A 560 -22.24 -2.44 24.00
N GLU A 561 -20.93 -2.31 23.94
CA GLU A 561 -20.23 -1.10 23.51
C GLU A 561 -19.79 -1.18 22.03
N ILE A 562 -20.03 -2.30 21.33
CA ILE A 562 -19.76 -2.43 19.90
C ILE A 562 -20.87 -1.75 19.10
N ALA A 563 -20.53 -0.71 18.35
CA ALA A 563 -21.41 -0.17 17.33
C ALA A 563 -21.58 -1.19 16.19
N LEU A 564 -22.78 -1.36 15.67
CA LEU A 564 -23.10 -2.28 14.59
C LEU A 564 -23.90 -1.56 13.51
N GLY A 565 -23.46 -1.69 12.28
CA GLY A 565 -24.13 -1.14 11.11
C GLY A 565 -24.20 -2.15 9.98
N THR A 566 -25.18 -1.98 9.12
CA THR A 566 -25.33 -2.73 7.86
C THR A 566 -25.67 -1.78 6.74
N GLY A 567 -25.72 -2.27 5.51
CA GLY A 567 -26.13 -1.44 4.41
C GLY A 567 -26.00 -2.09 3.05
N PHE A 568 -26.40 -1.31 2.08
CA PHE A 568 -26.30 -1.62 0.67
C PHE A 568 -25.49 -0.54 -0.05
N GLY A 569 -24.73 -0.93 -1.08
CA GLY A 569 -23.98 0.02 -1.86
C GLY A 569 -23.95 -0.32 -3.34
N LEU A 570 -23.89 0.72 -4.16
CA LEU A 570 -23.68 0.65 -5.60
C LEU A 570 -22.26 1.07 -5.95
N ARG A 571 -21.65 0.41 -6.93
CA ARG A 571 -20.33 0.71 -7.46
C ARG A 571 -20.42 0.78 -8.97
N TYR A 572 -19.76 1.79 -9.53
CA TYR A 572 -19.59 1.92 -10.97
C TYR A 572 -18.10 1.94 -11.31
N ASP A 573 -17.65 0.91 -12.01
CA ASP A 573 -16.24 0.71 -12.36
C ASP A 573 -15.94 1.31 -13.73
N ILE A 574 -15.15 2.39 -13.76
CA ILE A 574 -14.73 3.07 -15.00
C ILE A 574 -13.35 2.55 -15.48
N THR A 575 -12.91 1.38 -14.99
CA THR A 575 -11.61 0.76 -15.28
C THR A 575 -10.45 1.35 -14.46
N TYR A 576 -10.34 2.68 -14.39
CA TYR A 576 -9.30 3.38 -13.61
C TYR A 576 -9.81 3.88 -12.26
N ILE A 577 -11.10 4.09 -12.14
CA ILE A 577 -11.75 4.69 -10.96
C ILE A 577 -13.04 3.91 -10.69
N VAL A 578 -13.27 3.58 -9.43
CA VAL A 578 -14.54 3.01 -8.94
C VAL A 578 -15.26 4.09 -8.16
N ILE A 579 -16.41 4.53 -8.66
CA ILE A 579 -17.30 5.44 -7.92
C ILE A 579 -18.25 4.57 -7.10
N ARG A 580 -18.42 4.89 -5.82
CA ARG A 580 -19.33 4.16 -4.94
C ARG A 580 -20.28 5.08 -4.19
N ALA A 581 -21.47 4.56 -3.96
CA ALA A 581 -22.49 5.13 -3.08
C ALA A 581 -22.95 4.03 -2.11
N ASP A 582 -22.67 4.21 -0.82
CA ASP A 582 -23.03 3.27 0.24
C ASP A 582 -24.09 3.91 1.14
N LEU A 583 -25.26 3.28 1.27
CA LEU A 583 -26.30 3.62 2.24
C LEU A 583 -26.13 2.75 3.47
N GLY A 584 -25.64 3.31 4.55
CA GLY A 584 -25.44 2.67 5.83
C GLY A 584 -26.66 2.83 6.75
N VAL A 585 -27.00 1.77 7.44
CA VAL A 585 -28.10 1.70 8.42
C VAL A 585 -27.52 1.30 9.77
N ALA A 586 -27.61 2.16 10.77
CA ALA A 586 -27.19 1.84 12.12
C ALA A 586 -28.15 0.81 12.76
N LEU A 587 -27.60 -0.26 13.32
CA LEU A 587 -28.35 -1.30 14.02
C LEU A 587 -28.22 -1.14 15.54
N HIS A 588 -27.02 -0.88 16.03
CA HIS A 588 -26.72 -0.67 17.44
C HIS A 588 -25.74 0.48 17.62
N ALA A 589 -26.07 1.42 18.50
CA ALA A 589 -25.16 2.45 18.98
C ALA A 589 -24.64 2.09 20.38
N PRO A 590 -23.36 2.35 20.69
CA PRO A 590 -22.76 1.98 21.98
C PRO A 590 -23.20 2.86 23.15
N TYR A 591 -23.99 3.88 22.90
CA TYR A 591 -24.50 4.83 23.92
C TYR A 591 -26.01 4.68 24.12
N ASP A 592 -26.52 5.31 25.17
CA ASP A 592 -27.95 5.31 25.47
C ASP A 592 -28.73 6.10 24.41
N THR A 593 -29.67 5.44 23.77
CA THR A 593 -30.58 6.02 22.77
C THR A 593 -32.03 6.14 23.28
N GLY A 594 -32.24 5.92 24.58
CA GLY A 594 -33.60 5.84 25.17
C GLY A 594 -34.38 4.58 24.77
N LYS A 595 -33.72 3.58 24.18
CA LYS A 595 -34.28 2.27 23.79
C LYS A 595 -33.65 1.16 24.59
N THR A 596 -34.38 0.06 24.74
CA THR A 596 -33.91 -1.13 25.48
C THR A 596 -33.38 -2.21 24.54
N GLY A 597 -32.47 -3.04 25.05
CA GLY A 597 -31.88 -4.17 24.33
C GLY A 597 -30.69 -3.82 23.47
N TYR A 598 -30.07 -4.84 22.86
CA TYR A 598 -28.87 -4.68 22.05
C TYR A 598 -29.14 -3.83 20.80
N PHE A 599 -30.19 -4.15 20.04
CA PHE A 599 -30.61 -3.32 18.90
C PHE A 599 -31.38 -2.09 19.40
N ASN A 600 -30.67 -1.20 20.09
CA ASN A 600 -31.25 -0.05 20.78
C ASN A 600 -31.69 1.08 19.83
N ILE A 601 -31.30 1.05 18.56
CA ILE A 601 -31.77 1.97 17.53
C ILE A 601 -32.93 1.30 16.76
N ARG A 602 -34.16 1.73 17.01
CA ARG A 602 -35.33 1.22 16.30
C ARG A 602 -35.99 2.39 15.64
N ASN A 603 -36.49 3.13 15.36
CA ASN A 603 -37.14 4.23 14.64
C ASN A 603 -36.11 5.24 14.14
N TYR A 604 -35.58 4.98 12.96
CA TYR A 604 -34.67 5.89 12.29
C TYR A 604 -35.43 6.94 11.47
N GLY A 605 -35.13 8.21 11.70
CA GLY A 605 -35.27 9.23 10.68
C GLY A 605 -34.05 9.20 9.76
N PHE A 606 -34.17 9.69 8.54
CA PHE A 606 -33.04 9.83 7.60
C PHE A 606 -31.87 10.64 8.21
N LYS A 607 -32.14 11.44 9.23
CA LYS A 607 -31.13 12.27 9.92
C LYS A 607 -30.31 11.52 10.96
N ASP A 608 -30.85 10.49 11.60
CA ASP A 608 -30.30 9.91 12.81
C ASP A 608 -29.79 8.46 12.66
N GLY A 609 -30.27 7.72 11.69
CA GLY A 609 -29.94 6.30 11.52
C GLY A 609 -29.53 5.87 10.12
N LEU A 610 -29.60 6.78 9.14
CA LEU A 610 -29.18 6.52 7.77
C LEU A 610 -28.02 7.44 7.38
N VAL A 611 -26.96 6.86 6.85
CA VAL A 611 -25.77 7.60 6.38
C VAL A 611 -25.50 7.23 4.93
N LEU A 612 -25.58 8.23 4.05
CA LEU A 612 -25.15 8.09 2.66
C LEU A 612 -23.68 8.50 2.56
N ASN A 613 -22.85 7.57 2.09
CA ASN A 613 -21.43 7.80 1.81
C ASN A 613 -21.19 7.76 0.31
N LEU A 614 -20.73 8.88 -0.26
CA LEU A 614 -20.20 8.93 -1.61
C LEU A 614 -18.68 8.89 -1.52
N ALA A 615 -18.02 8.00 -2.27
CA ALA A 615 -16.58 7.86 -2.23
C ALA A 615 -16.01 7.27 -3.52
N ILE A 616 -14.70 7.41 -3.68
CA ILE A 616 -13.92 6.84 -4.78
C ILE A 616 -13.11 5.67 -4.25
N GLY A 617 -13.07 4.57 -4.99
CA GLY A 617 -12.39 3.34 -4.59
C GLY A 617 -13.25 2.40 -3.73
N TYR A 618 -12.67 1.27 -3.35
CA TYR A 618 -13.27 0.33 -2.41
C TYR A 618 -12.99 0.76 -0.97
N PRO A 619 -13.83 0.39 0.03
CA PRO A 619 -13.61 0.80 1.42
C PRO A 619 -12.36 0.15 2.03
N PHE A 620 -11.98 -1.03 1.57
CA PHE A 620 -10.78 -1.80 1.90
C PHE A 620 -10.50 -2.83 0.82
#